data_45cc2100fe68d01fe0e7232fa48d7931
#
_entry.id   45cc2100fe68d01fe0e7232fa48d7931
#
_cell.length_a   1.000
_cell.length_b   1.000
_cell.length_c   1.000
_cell.angle_alpha   90.00
_cell.angle_beta   90.00
_cell.angle_gamma   90.00
#
_symmetry.space_group_name_H-M   'P 1'
#
loop_
_entity.id
_entity.type
_entity.pdbx_description
1 polymer ?
#
loop_
_entity_poly.entity_id
_entity_poly.type
_entity_poly.pdbx_seq_one_letter_code
_entity_poly.pdbx_strand_id
1 'polypeptide(L)'
;MARRDNHLVISSSGHLVSATAAIALALIVGLAGQKPLKTVSGDWPMYNYDLAGTRHSPLTQINTRNVGTLAPAWSYKLGKDRTAGTISGGSEYTPIVVAGVMYVAASDRVVALEPETGKEIWRYTLKNGAPSRRGVTYWSGGADAPARIFVTSERRLIALNASTGEPATAFGNGGEIDMVAPYNSAPTLYKNLLILGTNGSPGGVRAFDARNGAKVWDFHSVPTAGEPAAGTWKNESWKERPNTYSWAFSQTLDAARGIVYVAVEAPGPSDYWGADRPGDNLYGNSLLALDAATGKRLWHFQTVHHDLWDYDLPSPPSLLDVMIGGQLVPVLAQTSKTGYMYVLNRVTGKPVFGIEERRVSKSDVPNEESSPTQPVPVKPPALARVSFKADEIVRASDTTAEHAAFCQALMERSGGFHNDGPFTPYVFRDAGATARSTILFPGSIGGANWGGTAADPGLGYVFVNTNDEASIGWVEKSPAGARVPFRRNSIVGPTSRFQWAEGDPRTGNIMGGERGWLCQRPPWGNLVAVNVRTGDIA
;
A
#
# COMPACT_ATOMS: atom_id res chain seq x y z
N MET A 1 -30.87 -8.51 -78.54
CA MET A 1 -30.69 -7.35 -79.41
C MET A 1 -29.98 -6.27 -78.67
N ALA A 2 -28.83 -5.86 -79.18
CA ALA A 2 -28.08 -4.61 -79.06
C ALA A 2 -27.74 -4.13 -77.62
N ARG A 3 -26.51 -4.19 -77.20
CA ARG A 3 -25.28 -3.45 -77.58
C ARG A 3 -25.26 -1.99 -77.06
N ARG A 4 -24.21 -1.74 -76.27
CA ARG A 4 -23.20 -0.66 -76.30
C ARG A 4 -23.45 0.41 -75.20
N ASP A 5 -22.51 1.11 -74.66
CA ASP A 5 -21.02 1.09 -74.61
C ASP A 5 -20.57 1.97 -73.42
N ASN A 6 -19.36 1.75 -72.99
CA ASN A 6 -18.47 2.53 -72.16
C ASN A 6 -18.68 4.05 -72.11
N HIS A 7 -18.45 4.65 -70.97
CA HIS A 7 -17.41 5.69 -70.81
C HIS A 7 -16.90 5.87 -69.40
N LEU A 8 -15.59 5.76 -69.28
CA LEU A 8 -14.71 6.09 -68.17
C LEU A 8 -14.67 7.61 -68.06
N VAL A 9 -14.85 8.15 -66.82
CA VAL A 9 -14.39 9.50 -66.48
C VAL A 9 -13.63 9.43 -65.22
N ILE A 10 -12.31 9.58 -65.32
CA ILE A 10 -11.37 9.86 -64.24
C ILE A 10 -11.53 11.33 -63.87
N SER A 11 -11.76 11.65 -62.60
CA SER A 11 -11.42 12.96 -62.08
C SER A 11 -10.74 12.79 -60.72
N SER A 12 -9.54 13.30 -60.72
CA SER A 12 -8.60 13.51 -59.65
C SER A 12 -9.18 14.26 -58.47
N SER A 13 -8.95 13.74 -57.26
CA SER A 13 -8.70 14.56 -56.07
C SER A 13 -7.81 13.77 -55.11
N GLY A 14 -6.52 13.84 -55.40
CA GLY A 14 -5.47 13.55 -54.43
C GLY A 14 -5.32 14.72 -53.46
N HIS A 15 -4.69 14.39 -52.29
CA HIS A 15 -4.25 15.27 -51.25
C HIS A 15 -5.28 15.63 -50.18
N LEU A 16 -5.40 14.75 -49.19
CA LEU A 16 -5.58 15.09 -47.77
C LEU A 16 -5.46 13.83 -46.84
N VAL A 17 -4.37 13.05 -46.99
CA VAL A 17 -4.05 11.95 -46.05
C VAL A 17 -2.53 11.91 -45.82
N SER A 18 -1.91 13.01 -45.44
CA SER A 18 -0.45 13.01 -45.11
C SER A 18 -0.05 13.86 -43.91
N ALA A 19 -0.99 14.47 -43.16
CA ALA A 19 -0.64 15.30 -42.04
C ALA A 19 -0.89 14.66 -40.63
N THR A 20 -1.68 13.59 -40.55
CA THR A 20 -2.01 12.95 -39.25
C THR A 20 -1.12 11.77 -38.92
N ALA A 21 -0.42 11.18 -39.84
CA ALA A 21 0.52 10.07 -39.58
C ALA A 21 1.89 10.54 -39.05
N ALA A 22 2.29 11.78 -39.35
CA ALA A 22 3.59 12.30 -38.92
C ALA A 22 3.61 12.76 -37.43
N ILE A 23 2.48 13.12 -36.86
CA ILE A 23 2.38 13.56 -35.45
C ILE A 23 2.34 12.36 -34.49
N ALA A 24 1.82 11.21 -34.91
CA ALA A 24 1.82 9.98 -34.11
C ALA A 24 3.21 9.32 -34.06
N LEU A 25 4.06 9.52 -35.06
CA LEU A 25 5.42 8.93 -35.08
C LEU A 25 6.43 9.74 -34.27
N ALA A 26 6.21 11.03 -34.06
CA ALA A 26 7.12 11.90 -33.29
C ALA A 26 7.00 11.72 -31.77
N LEU A 27 5.87 11.18 -31.27
CA LEU A 27 5.66 10.89 -29.84
C LEU A 27 6.22 9.53 -29.41
N ILE A 28 6.53 8.63 -30.35
CA ILE A 28 7.08 7.29 -30.04
C ILE A 28 8.62 7.31 -29.91
N VAL A 29 9.31 8.29 -30.47
CA VAL A 29 10.78 8.36 -30.47
C VAL A 29 11.36 8.83 -29.11
N GLY A 30 10.55 9.44 -28.24
CA GLY A 30 11.01 9.90 -26.90
C GLY A 30 11.08 8.83 -25.80
N LEU A 31 10.57 7.62 -26.03
CA LEU A 31 10.50 6.55 -25.02
C LEU A 31 11.55 5.43 -25.20
N ALA A 32 12.32 5.46 -26.29
CA ALA A 32 13.35 4.47 -26.55
C ALA A 32 14.69 4.94 -25.96
N GLY A 33 15.09 4.44 -24.79
CA GLY A 33 16.40 4.81 -24.26
C GLY A 33 16.84 4.23 -22.94
N GLN A 34 16.04 3.42 -22.28
CA GLN A 34 16.51 2.73 -21.08
C GLN A 34 17.38 1.54 -21.49
N LYS A 35 18.67 1.56 -21.13
CA LYS A 35 19.48 0.34 -21.20
C LYS A 35 18.84 -0.70 -20.30
N PRO A 36 18.62 -1.94 -20.76
CA PRO A 36 18.20 -3.02 -19.87
C PRO A 36 19.18 -3.09 -18.69
N LEU A 37 18.66 -3.15 -17.46
CA LEU A 37 19.48 -3.52 -16.31
C LEU A 37 20.17 -4.84 -16.65
N LYS A 38 21.50 -4.84 -16.73
CA LYS A 38 22.27 -6.07 -16.66
C LYS A 38 22.16 -6.54 -15.20
N THR A 39 21.14 -7.30 -14.88
CA THR A 39 21.06 -7.97 -13.58
C THR A 39 22.16 -9.00 -13.52
N VAL A 40 23.09 -8.81 -12.59
CA VAL A 40 24.03 -9.84 -12.20
C VAL A 40 23.24 -10.88 -11.42
N SER A 41 23.56 -12.16 -11.59
CA SER A 41 22.98 -13.22 -10.75
C SER A 41 23.22 -12.86 -9.28
N GLY A 42 22.15 -12.58 -8.52
CA GLY A 42 22.24 -12.15 -7.13
C GLY A 42 21.77 -10.73 -6.82
N ASP A 43 21.50 -9.91 -7.83
CA ASP A 43 20.97 -8.57 -7.63
C ASP A 43 19.57 -8.59 -6.98
N TRP A 44 19.30 -7.57 -6.15
CA TRP A 44 17.98 -7.21 -5.63
C TRP A 44 17.69 -5.77 -6.04
N PRO A 45 17.24 -5.53 -7.30
CA PRO A 45 17.36 -4.22 -7.94
C PRO A 45 16.35 -3.17 -7.49
N MET A 46 15.33 -3.54 -6.72
CA MET A 46 14.30 -2.63 -6.21
C MET A 46 13.64 -3.16 -4.94
N TYR A 47 12.82 -2.34 -4.29
CA TYR A 47 12.18 -2.61 -3.01
C TYR A 47 11.50 -4.00 -2.94
N ASN A 48 10.69 -4.34 -3.93
CA ASN A 48 9.94 -5.60 -3.98
C ASN A 48 10.62 -6.69 -4.82
N TYR A 49 11.93 -6.60 -5.06
CA TYR A 49 12.72 -7.45 -5.95
C TYR A 49 12.47 -7.15 -7.44
N ASP A 50 11.23 -7.20 -7.90
CA ASP A 50 10.81 -6.93 -9.28
C ASP A 50 9.57 -6.02 -9.34
N LEU A 51 9.23 -5.57 -10.55
CA LEU A 51 8.06 -4.74 -10.79
C LEU A 51 6.73 -5.47 -10.56
N ALA A 52 6.73 -6.80 -10.61
CA ALA A 52 5.56 -7.63 -10.29
C ALA A 52 5.32 -7.75 -8.78
N GLY A 53 6.23 -7.27 -7.94
CA GLY A 53 6.09 -7.30 -6.49
C GLY A 53 6.20 -8.70 -5.89
N THR A 54 6.98 -9.59 -6.54
CA THR A 54 7.03 -11.00 -6.13
C THR A 54 7.81 -11.21 -4.84
N ARG A 55 8.82 -10.38 -4.54
CA ARG A 55 9.74 -10.56 -3.40
C ARG A 55 10.38 -11.96 -3.39
N HIS A 56 10.50 -12.58 -4.54
CA HIS A 56 10.98 -13.94 -4.73
C HIS A 56 12.38 -13.93 -5.33
N SER A 57 13.37 -14.33 -4.53
CA SER A 57 14.75 -14.52 -5.02
C SER A 57 14.89 -15.86 -5.71
N PRO A 58 15.49 -15.93 -6.92
CA PRO A 58 15.79 -17.20 -7.58
C PRO A 58 17.03 -17.90 -7.00
N LEU A 59 17.70 -17.29 -6.01
CA LEU A 59 18.90 -17.84 -5.39
C LEU A 59 18.56 -19.07 -4.52
N THR A 60 19.37 -20.13 -4.63
CA THR A 60 19.15 -21.42 -3.96
C THR A 60 20.27 -21.82 -3.00
N GLN A 61 21.30 -20.97 -2.83
CA GLN A 61 22.44 -21.25 -1.97
C GLN A 61 22.04 -21.40 -0.51
N ILE A 62 21.08 -20.57 -0.04
CA ILE A 62 20.48 -20.70 1.29
C ILE A 62 19.21 -21.54 1.17
N ASN A 63 19.12 -22.59 1.98
CA ASN A 63 18.01 -23.53 1.96
C ASN A 63 17.80 -24.15 3.36
N THR A 64 16.81 -25.01 3.53
CA THR A 64 16.46 -25.63 4.82
C THR A 64 17.57 -26.45 5.47
N ARG A 65 18.58 -26.87 4.71
CA ARG A 65 19.71 -27.66 5.23
C ARG A 65 20.82 -26.79 5.82
N ASN A 66 20.95 -25.53 5.39
CA ASN A 66 22.07 -24.68 5.80
C ASN A 66 21.64 -23.34 6.44
N VAL A 67 20.36 -22.99 6.42
CA VAL A 67 19.88 -21.72 7.02
C VAL A 67 20.24 -21.60 8.51
N GLY A 68 20.25 -22.71 9.24
CA GLY A 68 20.62 -22.76 10.66
C GLY A 68 22.12 -22.52 10.94
N THR A 69 22.97 -22.51 9.91
CA THR A 69 24.41 -22.27 10.03
C THR A 69 24.82 -20.83 9.64
N LEU A 70 23.84 -19.98 9.29
CA LEU A 70 24.13 -18.59 8.93
C LEU A 70 24.69 -17.85 10.16
N ALA A 71 25.72 -17.06 9.89
CA ALA A 71 26.34 -16.17 10.86
C ALA A 71 26.46 -14.74 10.30
N PRO A 72 26.44 -13.69 11.14
CA PRO A 72 26.69 -12.33 10.70
C PRO A 72 28.06 -12.22 10.03
N ALA A 73 28.10 -11.72 8.78
CA ALA A 73 29.34 -11.47 8.06
C ALA A 73 29.96 -10.11 8.43
N TRP A 74 29.12 -9.11 8.55
CA TRP A 74 29.50 -7.73 8.92
C TRP A 74 28.29 -6.97 9.47
N SER A 75 28.54 -5.78 10.01
CA SER A 75 27.51 -4.82 10.40
C SER A 75 27.92 -3.42 9.98
N TYR A 76 26.93 -2.60 9.56
CA TYR A 76 27.13 -1.20 9.23
C TYR A 76 26.19 -0.30 10.05
N LYS A 77 26.76 0.76 10.67
CA LYS A 77 26.00 1.68 11.50
C LYS A 77 25.31 2.73 10.63
N LEU A 78 23.98 2.64 10.52
CA LEU A 78 23.17 3.45 9.62
C LEU A 78 22.93 4.90 10.07
N GLY A 79 23.36 5.34 11.23
CA GLY A 79 23.13 6.69 11.70
C GLY A 79 23.75 6.98 13.06
N LYS A 80 23.42 8.14 13.64
CA LYS A 80 23.85 8.51 14.99
C LYS A 80 23.22 7.58 16.03
N ASP A 81 23.94 7.31 17.13
CA ASP A 81 23.36 6.63 18.27
C ASP A 81 22.19 7.45 18.79
N ARG A 82 21.04 6.80 18.90
CA ARG A 82 19.88 7.39 19.54
C ARG A 82 20.09 7.32 21.06
N THR A 83 19.82 8.41 21.75
CA THR A 83 19.69 8.41 23.20
C THR A 83 18.62 7.40 23.60
N ALA A 84 18.93 6.53 24.55
CA ALA A 84 17.99 5.56 25.09
C ALA A 84 16.69 6.27 25.50
N GLY A 85 15.55 5.77 25.01
CA GLY A 85 14.22 6.34 25.31
C GLY A 85 13.51 7.01 24.13
N THR A 86 14.17 7.31 23.02
CA THR A 86 13.49 7.80 21.80
C THR A 86 13.19 6.65 20.85
N ILE A 87 12.07 6.00 21.03
CA ILE A 87 11.52 5.06 20.04
C ILE A 87 10.78 5.88 18.99
N SER A 88 11.41 6.16 17.90
CA SER A 88 10.68 6.58 16.71
C SER A 88 10.72 5.43 15.71
N GLY A 89 9.56 4.86 15.46
CA GLY A 89 9.22 3.92 14.40
C GLY A 89 10.25 2.83 14.08
N GLY A 90 9.80 1.61 13.88
CA GLY A 90 10.64 0.47 13.51
C GLY A 90 11.53 0.75 12.31
N SER A 91 12.57 -0.03 12.15
CA SER A 91 13.41 -0.05 10.96
C SER A 91 12.62 -0.68 9.82
N GLU A 92 12.32 0.10 8.79
CA GLU A 92 11.69 -0.35 7.54
C GLU A 92 12.71 -0.35 6.40
N TYR A 93 14.00 -0.29 6.74
CA TYR A 93 15.07 -0.17 5.76
C TYR A 93 15.14 -1.38 4.84
N THR A 94 15.02 -1.12 3.56
CA THR A 94 15.17 -2.14 2.52
C THR A 94 16.32 -1.73 1.60
N PRO A 95 17.48 -2.38 1.72
CA PRO A 95 18.58 -2.16 0.79
C PRO A 95 18.23 -2.72 -0.59
N ILE A 96 18.75 -2.09 -1.63
CA ILE A 96 18.79 -2.67 -2.97
C ILE A 96 20.22 -3.00 -3.35
N VAL A 97 20.39 -4.03 -4.19
CA VAL A 97 21.70 -4.40 -4.74
C VAL A 97 21.60 -4.37 -6.26
N VAL A 98 22.44 -3.56 -6.89
CA VAL A 98 22.45 -3.40 -8.34
C VAL A 98 23.89 -3.42 -8.83
N ALA A 99 24.20 -4.32 -9.74
CA ALA A 99 25.53 -4.48 -10.33
C ALA A 99 26.67 -4.57 -9.29
N GLY A 100 26.41 -5.31 -8.19
CA GLY A 100 27.39 -5.52 -7.12
C GLY A 100 27.57 -4.34 -6.15
N VAL A 101 26.67 -3.34 -6.17
CA VAL A 101 26.67 -2.23 -5.20
C VAL A 101 25.38 -2.25 -4.41
N MET A 102 25.48 -2.19 -3.08
CA MET A 102 24.34 -2.09 -2.18
C MET A 102 24.03 -0.62 -1.86
N TYR A 103 22.80 -0.19 -2.04
CA TYR A 103 22.33 1.16 -1.72
C TYR A 103 21.30 1.12 -0.58
N VAL A 104 21.50 1.95 0.44
CA VAL A 104 20.64 2.03 1.62
C VAL A 104 20.35 3.48 1.97
N ALA A 105 19.08 3.81 2.20
CA ALA A 105 18.67 5.08 2.79
C ALA A 105 18.33 4.86 4.27
N ALA A 106 18.92 5.62 5.16
CA ALA A 106 18.70 5.46 6.58
C ALA A 106 19.03 6.71 7.39
N SER A 107 18.28 6.94 8.45
CA SER A 107 18.52 8.00 9.42
C SER A 107 18.63 9.41 8.80
N ASP A 108 19.82 9.84 8.41
CA ASP A 108 20.11 11.17 7.86
C ASP A 108 20.83 11.11 6.50
N ARG A 109 21.00 9.92 5.93
CA ARG A 109 21.89 9.70 4.79
C ARG A 109 21.43 8.63 3.82
N VAL A 110 22.02 8.66 2.61
CA VAL A 110 22.05 7.55 1.67
C VAL A 110 23.49 7.06 1.56
N VAL A 111 23.70 5.75 1.56
CA VAL A 111 25.03 5.14 1.44
C VAL A 111 25.06 4.11 0.34
N ALA A 112 26.23 3.99 -0.33
CA ALA A 112 26.58 2.85 -1.17
C ALA A 112 27.65 2.02 -0.47
N LEU A 113 27.44 0.71 -0.42
CA LEU A 113 28.30 -0.25 0.28
C LEU A 113 28.73 -1.38 -0.66
N GLU A 114 29.90 -1.97 -0.41
CA GLU A 114 30.28 -3.26 -0.93
C GLU A 114 29.44 -4.35 -0.22
N PRO A 115 28.61 -5.15 -0.91
CA PRO A 115 27.68 -6.08 -0.26
C PRO A 115 28.36 -7.17 0.56
N GLU A 116 29.56 -7.62 0.13
CA GLU A 116 30.31 -8.70 0.77
C GLU A 116 30.99 -8.28 2.07
N THR A 117 31.36 -7.00 2.20
CA THR A 117 32.19 -6.50 3.31
C THR A 117 31.51 -5.45 4.17
N GLY A 118 30.45 -4.82 3.66
CA GLY A 118 29.82 -3.65 4.28
C GLY A 118 30.68 -2.38 4.21
N LYS A 119 31.80 -2.39 3.44
CA LYS A 119 32.66 -1.22 3.29
C LYS A 119 31.93 -0.13 2.51
N GLU A 120 32.03 1.10 3.03
CA GLU A 120 31.42 2.28 2.40
C GLU A 120 32.18 2.66 1.14
N ILE A 121 31.43 2.79 0.02
CA ILE A 121 31.91 3.31 -1.26
C ILE A 121 31.74 4.82 -1.28
N TRP A 122 30.54 5.29 -0.95
CA TRP A 122 30.22 6.71 -0.81
C TRP A 122 29.07 6.94 0.15
N ARG A 123 28.94 8.19 0.62
CA ARG A 123 27.89 8.66 1.51
C ARG A 123 27.38 10.03 1.05
N TYR A 124 26.08 10.19 1.02
CA TYR A 124 25.39 11.47 0.90
C TYR A 124 24.59 11.74 2.17
N THR A 125 24.96 12.77 2.93
CA THR A 125 24.21 13.20 4.11
C THR A 125 23.25 14.30 3.72
N LEU A 126 21.95 14.16 4.04
CA LEU A 126 20.94 15.17 3.74
C LEU A 126 21.21 16.42 4.61
N LYS A 127 21.16 17.59 3.98
CA LYS A 127 21.31 18.86 4.71
C LYS A 127 20.13 19.13 5.65
N ASN A 128 18.91 18.78 5.22
CA ASN A 128 17.66 18.96 5.95
C ASN A 128 16.78 17.73 5.81
N GLY A 129 16.00 17.40 6.86
CA GLY A 129 15.09 16.29 6.87
C GLY A 129 15.80 14.93 6.96
N ALA A 130 15.06 13.87 6.70
CA ALA A 130 15.55 12.50 6.65
C ALA A 130 15.11 11.83 5.36
N PRO A 131 15.91 10.91 4.80
CA PRO A 131 15.49 10.14 3.64
C PRO A 131 14.36 9.18 4.03
N SER A 132 13.56 8.79 3.04
CA SER A 132 12.59 7.72 3.21
C SER A 132 13.25 6.47 3.79
N ARG A 133 12.62 5.87 4.79
CA ARG A 133 13.06 4.59 5.39
C ARG A 133 12.71 3.37 4.54
N ARG A 134 11.91 3.58 3.48
CA ARG A 134 11.40 2.50 2.63
C ARG A 134 12.16 2.37 1.31
N GLY A 135 13.47 2.64 1.36
CA GLY A 135 14.40 2.37 0.27
C GLY A 135 14.61 3.51 -0.70
N VAL A 136 15.33 3.18 -1.75
CA VAL A 136 15.74 4.04 -2.85
C VAL A 136 15.41 3.39 -4.19
N THR A 137 15.42 4.17 -5.26
CA THR A 137 15.21 3.67 -6.62
C THR A 137 16.46 3.90 -7.46
N TYR A 138 16.91 2.85 -8.13
CA TYR A 138 18.00 2.93 -9.10
C TYR A 138 17.46 3.12 -10.52
N TRP A 139 18.00 4.07 -11.25
CA TRP A 139 17.78 4.28 -12.68
C TRP A 139 19.12 4.14 -13.41
N SER A 140 19.16 3.29 -14.43
CA SER A 140 20.40 2.93 -15.15
C SER A 140 20.97 4.06 -16.01
N GLY A 141 20.33 5.22 -16.03
CA GLY A 141 20.70 6.29 -16.93
C GLY A 141 20.15 6.11 -18.34
N GLY A 142 20.62 6.97 -19.24
CA GLY A 142 20.29 6.98 -20.65
C GLY A 142 21.51 7.35 -21.49
N ALA A 143 21.29 7.71 -22.76
CA ALA A 143 22.36 8.13 -23.66
C ALA A 143 23.10 9.37 -23.13
N ASP A 144 22.34 10.29 -22.53
CA ASP A 144 22.84 11.63 -22.14
C ASP A 144 22.85 11.84 -20.62
N ALA A 145 22.61 10.79 -19.82
CA ALA A 145 22.60 10.92 -18.37
C ALA A 145 23.17 9.66 -17.68
N PRO A 146 24.05 9.83 -16.67
CA PRO A 146 24.58 8.74 -15.88
C PRO A 146 23.48 8.07 -15.04
N ALA A 147 23.79 6.87 -14.53
CA ALA A 147 22.93 6.18 -13.57
C ALA A 147 22.70 7.00 -12.30
N ARG A 148 21.50 6.90 -11.73
CA ARG A 148 21.08 7.70 -10.57
C ARG A 148 20.44 6.84 -9.50
N ILE A 149 20.60 7.29 -8.26
CA ILE A 149 19.81 6.87 -7.11
C ILE A 149 18.79 7.97 -6.81
N PHE A 150 17.51 7.60 -6.72
CA PHE A 150 16.44 8.50 -6.30
C PHE A 150 16.02 8.17 -4.88
N VAL A 151 15.88 9.20 -4.06
CA VAL A 151 15.39 9.09 -2.68
C VAL A 151 14.41 10.21 -2.38
N THR A 152 13.34 9.89 -1.65
CA THR A 152 12.37 10.87 -1.18
C THR A 152 12.74 11.37 0.22
N SER A 153 12.43 12.63 0.51
CA SER A 153 12.56 13.24 1.82
C SER A 153 11.48 14.32 1.95
N GLU A 154 10.44 14.02 2.75
CA GLU A 154 9.26 14.87 2.83
C GLU A 154 8.66 15.12 1.44
N ARG A 155 8.64 16.38 0.97
CA ARG A 155 8.17 16.76 -0.37
C ARG A 155 9.26 16.76 -1.44
N ARG A 156 10.50 16.45 -1.10
CA ARG A 156 11.63 16.47 -2.03
C ARG A 156 11.91 15.10 -2.63
N LEU A 157 12.08 15.05 -3.94
CA LEU A 157 12.67 13.93 -4.64
C LEU A 157 14.09 14.32 -5.05
N ILE A 158 15.07 13.63 -4.50
CA ILE A 158 16.49 13.90 -4.65
C ILE A 158 17.09 12.86 -5.59
N ALA A 159 17.88 13.32 -6.56
CA ALA A 159 18.63 12.49 -7.49
C ALA A 159 20.12 12.58 -7.20
N LEU A 160 20.76 11.44 -6.97
CA LEU A 160 22.20 11.31 -6.74
C LEU A 160 22.84 10.53 -7.89
N ASN A 161 24.06 10.85 -8.27
CA ASN A 161 24.86 10.02 -9.17
C ASN A 161 25.13 8.67 -8.48
N ALA A 162 24.78 7.58 -9.12
CA ALA A 162 24.88 6.25 -8.50
C ALA A 162 26.32 5.81 -8.19
N SER A 163 27.31 6.32 -8.91
CA SER A 163 28.72 5.95 -8.70
C SER A 163 29.44 6.84 -7.69
N THR A 164 29.00 8.10 -7.48
CA THR A 164 29.71 9.05 -6.62
C THR A 164 28.94 9.52 -5.41
N GLY A 165 27.61 9.37 -5.41
CA GLY A 165 26.72 9.93 -4.37
C GLY A 165 26.50 11.43 -4.47
N GLU A 166 27.11 12.13 -5.43
CA GLU A 166 26.93 13.57 -5.63
C GLU A 166 25.54 13.89 -6.23
N PRO A 167 24.96 15.06 -5.90
CA PRO A 167 23.70 15.50 -6.50
C PRO A 167 23.78 15.53 -8.03
N ALA A 168 22.77 14.94 -8.69
CA ALA A 168 22.64 14.96 -10.14
C ALA A 168 22.08 16.30 -10.61
N THR A 169 22.90 17.34 -10.73
CA THR A 169 22.51 18.75 -10.92
C THR A 169 21.63 19.03 -12.14
N ALA A 170 21.64 18.14 -13.15
CA ALA A 170 20.74 18.22 -14.30
C ALA A 170 19.28 17.79 -13.98
N PHE A 171 19.01 17.29 -12.77
CA PHE A 171 17.68 16.94 -12.31
C PHE A 171 17.09 18.06 -11.47
N GLY A 172 15.99 18.67 -11.92
CA GLY A 172 15.31 19.75 -11.23
C GLY A 172 16.21 20.94 -10.94
N ASN A 173 16.17 21.40 -9.70
CA ASN A 173 17.03 22.48 -9.23
C ASN A 173 18.17 21.91 -8.37
N GLY A 174 19.35 21.80 -8.95
CA GLY A 174 20.54 21.33 -8.23
C GLY A 174 20.47 19.89 -7.72
N GLY A 175 19.72 19.01 -8.39
CA GLY A 175 19.59 17.60 -8.06
C GLY A 175 18.29 17.26 -7.31
N GLU A 176 17.35 18.18 -7.15
CA GLU A 176 16.08 17.90 -6.46
C GLU A 176 14.88 18.62 -7.07
N ILE A 177 13.68 18.06 -6.83
CA ILE A 177 12.38 18.66 -7.18
C ILE A 177 11.42 18.60 -6.00
N ASP A 178 10.38 19.47 -6.03
CA ASP A 178 9.21 19.38 -5.17
C ASP A 178 8.18 18.41 -5.79
N MET A 179 7.79 17.36 -5.05
CA MET A 179 6.80 16.38 -5.46
C MET A 179 5.35 16.84 -5.25
N VAL A 180 5.12 18.09 -4.83
CA VAL A 180 3.81 18.67 -4.49
C VAL A 180 3.25 18.17 -3.15
N ALA A 181 3.35 16.89 -2.86
CA ALA A 181 2.94 16.26 -1.60
C ALA A 181 4.07 15.36 -1.07
N PRO A 182 4.14 15.12 0.25
CA PRO A 182 5.16 14.23 0.81
C PRO A 182 4.94 12.79 0.37
N TYR A 183 6.04 12.05 0.24
CA TYR A 183 6.05 10.61 0.01
C TYR A 183 7.26 9.97 0.70
N ASN A 184 7.04 8.91 1.45
CA ASN A 184 8.07 8.28 2.28
C ASN A 184 8.49 6.89 1.79
N SER A 185 8.39 6.64 0.50
CA SER A 185 8.76 5.36 -0.14
C SER A 185 9.58 5.58 -1.39
N ALA A 186 10.22 4.50 -1.85
CA ALA A 186 10.96 4.52 -3.10
C ALA A 186 10.01 4.71 -4.30
N PRO A 187 10.31 5.61 -5.24
CA PRO A 187 9.57 5.73 -6.49
C PRO A 187 9.53 4.42 -7.27
N THR A 188 8.40 4.12 -7.92
CA THR A 188 8.35 3.02 -8.89
C THR A 188 8.85 3.51 -10.23
N LEU A 189 9.82 2.82 -10.80
CA LEU A 189 10.42 3.20 -12.07
C LEU A 189 9.76 2.47 -13.24
N TYR A 190 9.18 3.22 -14.17
CA TYR A 190 8.72 2.72 -15.47
C TYR A 190 9.43 3.44 -16.61
N LYS A 191 10.36 2.78 -17.28
CA LYS A 191 11.22 3.41 -18.29
C LYS A 191 11.96 4.62 -17.69
N ASN A 192 11.64 5.85 -18.13
CA ASN A 192 12.18 7.07 -17.57
C ASN A 192 11.19 7.81 -16.65
N LEU A 193 10.12 7.16 -16.22
CA LEU A 193 9.14 7.76 -15.32
C LEU A 193 9.31 7.25 -13.89
N LEU A 194 9.41 8.18 -12.96
CA LEU A 194 9.37 7.94 -11.52
C LEU A 194 7.93 8.17 -11.06
N ILE A 195 7.24 7.09 -10.72
CA ILE A 195 5.85 7.10 -10.28
C ILE A 195 5.83 7.08 -8.76
N LEU A 196 5.16 8.04 -8.15
CA LEU A 196 5.09 8.24 -6.71
C LEU A 196 3.66 8.35 -6.24
N GLY A 197 3.37 7.74 -5.09
CA GLY A 197 2.17 8.01 -4.32
C GLY A 197 2.29 9.26 -3.46
N THR A 198 1.45 9.35 -2.42
CA THR A 198 1.47 10.46 -1.45
C THR A 198 1.18 9.97 -0.03
N ASN A 199 1.80 10.63 0.96
CA ASN A 199 1.51 10.47 2.39
C ASN A 199 0.98 11.77 3.01
N GLY A 200 0.52 12.67 2.18
CA GLY A 200 -0.01 13.96 2.59
C GLY A 200 -0.80 14.62 1.49
N SER A 201 -1.43 15.74 1.82
CA SER A 201 -2.29 16.50 0.92
C SER A 201 -1.48 17.30 -0.11
N PRO A 202 -1.97 17.38 -1.36
CA PRO A 202 -3.13 16.69 -1.92
C PRO A 202 -2.83 15.22 -2.21
N GLY A 203 -3.81 14.34 -1.95
CA GLY A 203 -3.74 12.91 -2.28
C GLY A 203 -3.62 12.68 -3.77
N GLY A 204 -3.09 11.51 -4.16
CA GLY A 204 -2.98 11.14 -5.56
C GLY A 204 -1.71 10.37 -5.90
N VAL A 205 -1.48 10.26 -7.20
CA VAL A 205 -0.29 9.60 -7.77
C VAL A 205 0.30 10.51 -8.84
N ARG A 206 1.62 10.63 -8.87
CA ARG A 206 2.30 11.54 -9.80
C ARG A 206 3.47 10.85 -10.48
N ALA A 207 3.75 11.24 -11.71
CA ALA A 207 4.93 10.81 -12.42
C ALA A 207 5.82 11.98 -12.81
N PHE A 208 7.12 11.77 -12.65
CA PHE A 208 8.17 12.70 -13.01
C PHE A 208 9.19 12.03 -13.92
N ASP A 209 9.76 12.81 -14.85
CA ASP A 209 10.81 12.30 -15.73
C ASP A 209 12.13 12.16 -14.95
N ALA A 210 12.71 10.97 -14.94
CA ALA A 210 13.97 10.64 -14.25
C ALA A 210 15.19 11.40 -14.78
N ARG A 211 15.10 11.95 -16.00
CA ARG A 211 16.20 12.69 -16.65
C ARG A 211 16.31 14.12 -16.14
N ASN A 212 15.18 14.81 -15.96
CA ASN A 212 15.15 16.25 -15.69
C ASN A 212 14.20 16.66 -14.55
N GLY A 213 13.39 15.75 -14.00
CA GLY A 213 12.45 16.04 -12.92
C GLY A 213 11.15 16.72 -13.34
N ALA A 214 10.87 16.86 -14.64
CA ALA A 214 9.62 17.44 -15.11
C ALA A 214 8.43 16.56 -14.71
N LYS A 215 7.35 17.16 -14.19
CA LYS A 215 6.11 16.43 -13.92
C LYS A 215 5.44 16.05 -15.25
N VAL A 216 5.13 14.76 -15.43
CA VAL A 216 4.56 14.22 -16.68
C VAL A 216 3.05 14.11 -16.57
N TRP A 217 2.55 13.55 -15.44
CA TRP A 217 1.13 13.43 -15.19
C TRP A 217 0.82 13.47 -13.69
N ASP A 218 -0.45 13.72 -13.37
CA ASP A 218 -1.00 13.78 -12.02
C ASP A 218 -2.38 13.10 -12.01
N PHE A 219 -2.62 12.17 -11.09
CA PHE A 219 -3.90 11.51 -10.87
C PHE A 219 -4.41 11.85 -9.47
N HIS A 220 -5.67 12.30 -9.36
CA HIS A 220 -6.27 12.67 -8.09
C HIS A 220 -6.98 11.46 -7.46
N SER A 221 -6.61 11.08 -6.24
CA SER A 221 -7.31 10.03 -5.47
C SER A 221 -8.61 10.53 -4.85
N VAL A 222 -8.74 11.83 -4.62
CA VAL A 222 -10.01 12.50 -4.36
C VAL A 222 -10.39 13.29 -5.61
N PRO A 223 -11.58 13.05 -6.18
CA PRO A 223 -11.99 13.68 -7.42
C PRO A 223 -12.15 15.20 -7.27
N THR A 224 -12.06 15.90 -8.38
CA THR A 224 -12.42 17.31 -8.50
C THR A 224 -13.74 17.48 -9.27
N ALA A 225 -14.25 18.70 -9.37
CA ALA A 225 -15.47 18.99 -10.09
C ALA A 225 -15.42 18.47 -11.54
N GLY A 226 -16.43 17.71 -11.95
CA GLY A 226 -16.55 17.14 -13.29
C GLY A 226 -15.81 15.82 -13.51
N GLU A 227 -15.00 15.35 -12.55
CA GLU A 227 -14.41 14.01 -12.63
C GLU A 227 -15.45 12.91 -12.33
N PRO A 228 -15.35 11.73 -12.98
CA PRO A 228 -16.39 10.69 -12.88
C PRO A 228 -16.69 10.23 -11.45
N ALA A 229 -15.69 10.23 -10.56
CA ALA A 229 -15.86 9.79 -9.18
C ALA A 229 -16.51 10.86 -8.26
N ALA A 230 -16.65 12.12 -8.71
CA ALA A 230 -17.20 13.19 -7.88
C ALA A 230 -18.62 12.90 -7.36
N GLY A 231 -19.44 12.18 -8.14
CA GLY A 231 -20.79 11.78 -7.75
C GLY A 231 -20.86 10.77 -6.59
N THR A 232 -19.76 10.12 -6.25
CA THR A 232 -19.67 9.18 -5.10
C THR A 232 -19.42 9.89 -3.76
N TRP A 233 -19.20 11.20 -3.80
CA TRP A 233 -19.05 12.09 -2.67
C TRP A 233 -20.29 13.00 -2.62
N LYS A 234 -21.35 12.56 -1.96
CA LYS A 234 -22.59 13.34 -1.86
C LYS A 234 -22.32 14.71 -1.24
N ASN A 235 -23.16 15.68 -1.57
CA ASN A 235 -23.07 17.07 -1.08
C ASN A 235 -21.72 17.73 -1.42
N GLU A 236 -21.07 17.29 -2.49
CA GLU A 236 -19.75 17.79 -2.90
C GLU A 236 -18.68 17.72 -1.79
N SER A 237 -18.81 16.75 -0.87
CA SER A 237 -17.95 16.61 0.32
C SER A 237 -16.47 16.38 -0.04
N TRP A 238 -16.16 16.03 -1.29
CA TRP A 238 -14.78 15.98 -1.82
C TRP A 238 -14.04 17.33 -1.71
N LYS A 239 -14.74 18.47 -1.67
CA LYS A 239 -14.14 19.80 -1.53
C LYS A 239 -13.37 19.97 -0.22
N GLU A 240 -13.84 19.30 0.84
CA GLU A 240 -13.29 19.38 2.19
C GLU A 240 -12.29 18.25 2.50
N ARG A 241 -12.00 17.35 1.52
CA ARG A 241 -11.31 16.09 1.75
C ARG A 241 -10.13 15.82 0.80
N PRO A 242 -9.10 16.70 0.73
CA PRO A 242 -8.01 16.54 -0.23
C PRO A 242 -7.01 15.41 0.11
N ASN A 243 -7.25 14.59 1.10
CA ASN A 243 -6.26 13.72 1.76
C ASN A 243 -6.60 12.24 1.80
N THR A 244 -7.06 11.67 0.70
CA THR A 244 -7.06 10.21 0.51
C THR A 244 -5.74 9.84 -0.15
N TYR A 245 -4.87 9.17 0.58
CA TYR A 245 -3.49 8.98 0.16
C TYR A 245 -3.30 7.66 -0.60
N SER A 246 -2.33 7.62 -1.47
CA SER A 246 -1.80 6.38 -2.05
C SER A 246 -0.47 6.08 -1.36
N TRP A 247 -0.58 5.74 -0.07
CA TRP A 247 0.58 5.68 0.78
C TRP A 247 1.37 4.39 0.63
N ALA A 248 2.48 4.53 1.06
CA ALA A 248 3.32 3.64 1.76
C ALA A 248 4.33 2.85 1.00
N PHE A 249 4.19 2.42 -0.20
CA PHE A 249 5.23 1.57 -0.83
C PHE A 249 5.32 1.82 -2.31
N SER A 250 6.46 1.37 -2.89
CA SER A 250 6.59 1.30 -4.33
C SER A 250 5.40 0.54 -4.92
N GLN A 251 4.76 1.12 -5.90
CA GLN A 251 3.64 0.50 -6.59
C GLN A 251 4.12 -0.71 -7.39
N THR A 252 3.22 -1.64 -7.66
CA THR A 252 3.47 -2.76 -8.54
C THR A 252 3.13 -2.39 -9.98
N LEU A 253 3.87 -2.94 -10.95
CA LEU A 253 3.74 -2.56 -12.34
C LEU A 253 3.83 -3.76 -13.28
N ASP A 254 2.85 -3.91 -14.16
CA ASP A 254 2.94 -4.79 -15.32
C ASP A 254 3.70 -4.07 -16.44
N ALA A 255 5.01 -4.26 -16.47
CA ALA A 255 5.88 -3.55 -17.39
C ALA A 255 5.58 -3.86 -18.87
N ALA A 256 5.13 -5.07 -19.17
CA ALA A 256 4.80 -5.50 -20.54
C ALA A 256 3.56 -4.77 -21.07
N ARG A 257 2.59 -4.50 -20.20
CA ARG A 257 1.34 -3.82 -20.55
C ARG A 257 1.36 -2.33 -20.23
N GLY A 258 2.36 -1.85 -19.48
CA GLY A 258 2.45 -0.46 -19.03
C GLY A 258 1.34 -0.09 -18.04
N ILE A 259 0.97 -0.99 -17.14
CA ILE A 259 -0.09 -0.75 -16.15
C ILE A 259 0.53 -0.68 -14.76
N VAL A 260 0.38 0.44 -14.06
CA VAL A 260 0.75 0.57 -12.65
C VAL A 260 -0.48 0.36 -11.75
N TYR A 261 -0.30 -0.42 -10.68
CA TYR A 261 -1.34 -0.72 -9.70
C TYR A 261 -1.04 0.04 -8.41
N VAL A 262 -2.02 0.83 -7.97
CA VAL A 262 -1.89 1.73 -6.84
C VAL A 262 -2.95 1.40 -5.81
N ALA A 263 -2.51 1.10 -4.61
CA ALA A 263 -3.37 0.88 -3.44
C ALA A 263 -3.65 2.22 -2.76
N VAL A 264 -4.92 2.52 -2.49
CA VAL A 264 -5.39 3.78 -1.90
C VAL A 264 -6.01 3.51 -0.53
N GLU A 265 -5.70 4.35 0.44
CA GLU A 265 -6.18 4.23 1.82
C GLU A 265 -7.63 4.70 2.01
N ALA A 266 -8.10 4.58 3.25
CA ALA A 266 -9.36 5.14 3.72
C ALA A 266 -9.39 6.68 3.59
N PRO A 267 -10.56 7.30 3.33
CA PRO A 267 -10.67 8.74 3.26
C PRO A 267 -10.58 9.39 4.66
N GLY A 268 -9.56 10.22 4.90
CA GLY A 268 -9.46 11.02 6.12
C GLY A 268 -10.47 12.18 6.19
N PRO A 269 -10.46 12.97 7.27
CA PRO A 269 -9.60 12.91 8.46
C PRO A 269 -10.13 12.03 9.59
N SER A 270 -11.33 11.44 9.49
CA SER A 270 -11.85 10.51 10.49
C SER A 270 -12.00 9.12 9.88
N ASP A 271 -11.34 8.14 10.50
CA ASP A 271 -11.37 6.75 10.07
C ASP A 271 -12.57 5.98 10.63
N TYR A 272 -13.33 6.58 11.57
CA TYR A 272 -14.38 5.88 12.35
C TYR A 272 -15.73 6.57 12.30
N TRP A 273 -15.86 7.62 11.51
CA TRP A 273 -17.07 8.39 11.28
C TRP A 273 -16.97 9.08 9.91
N GLY A 274 -18.04 9.02 9.14
CA GLY A 274 -18.04 9.48 7.75
C GLY A 274 -19.24 10.33 7.35
N ALA A 275 -20.12 10.74 8.29
CA ALA A 275 -21.31 11.50 7.94
C ALA A 275 -21.04 12.85 7.26
N ASP A 276 -19.83 13.37 7.36
CA ASP A 276 -19.38 14.57 6.63
C ASP A 276 -18.86 14.27 5.21
N ARG A 277 -18.81 13.00 4.81
CA ARG A 277 -18.44 12.51 3.47
C ARG A 277 -19.39 11.42 2.96
N PRO A 278 -20.73 11.66 2.94
CA PRO A 278 -21.67 10.61 2.57
C PRO A 278 -21.47 10.11 1.16
N GLY A 279 -21.75 8.82 0.92
CA GLY A 279 -21.51 8.09 -0.33
C GLY A 279 -20.29 7.18 -0.25
N ASP A 280 -19.96 6.50 -1.36
CA ASP A 280 -18.92 5.46 -1.38
C ASP A 280 -17.47 6.00 -1.37
N ASN A 281 -17.30 7.31 -1.60
CA ASN A 281 -16.03 8.04 -1.50
C ASN A 281 -14.90 7.53 -2.39
N LEU A 282 -15.18 7.29 -3.68
CA LEU A 282 -14.12 6.90 -4.63
C LEU A 282 -13.08 8.04 -4.79
N TYR A 283 -11.76 7.74 -4.77
CA TYR A 283 -11.18 6.39 -4.84
C TYR A 283 -10.63 5.89 -3.48
N GLY A 284 -11.20 6.30 -2.37
CA GLY A 284 -10.83 5.70 -1.08
C GLY A 284 -11.00 4.18 -1.09
N ASN A 285 -10.14 3.48 -0.35
CA ASN A 285 -10.13 2.02 -0.22
C ASN A 285 -10.16 1.26 -1.55
N SER A 286 -9.51 1.82 -2.57
CA SER A 286 -9.53 1.26 -3.92
C SER A 286 -8.16 0.83 -4.40
N LEU A 287 -8.13 -0.27 -5.15
CA LEU A 287 -7.03 -0.61 -6.01
C LEU A 287 -7.27 0.03 -7.38
N LEU A 288 -6.34 0.86 -7.82
CA LEU A 288 -6.36 1.54 -9.11
C LEU A 288 -5.42 0.85 -10.09
N ALA A 289 -5.85 0.70 -11.34
CA ALA A 289 -4.97 0.43 -12.47
C ALA A 289 -4.89 1.67 -13.35
N LEU A 290 -3.69 2.22 -13.46
CA LEU A 290 -3.43 3.40 -14.28
C LEU A 290 -2.50 3.03 -15.43
N ASP A 291 -2.71 3.64 -16.59
CA ASP A 291 -1.72 3.64 -17.66
C ASP A 291 -0.46 4.35 -17.16
N ALA A 292 0.65 3.64 -17.09
CA ALA A 292 1.88 4.12 -16.46
C ALA A 292 2.53 5.31 -17.20
N ALA A 293 2.24 5.46 -18.50
CA ALA A 293 2.79 6.55 -19.30
C ALA A 293 1.99 7.84 -19.17
N THR A 294 0.68 7.76 -18.92
CA THR A 294 -0.24 8.89 -19.00
C THR A 294 -0.98 9.19 -17.70
N GLY A 295 -0.96 8.28 -16.73
CA GLY A 295 -1.77 8.39 -15.50
C GLY A 295 -3.26 8.15 -15.69
N LYS A 296 -3.72 7.82 -16.91
CA LYS A 296 -5.13 7.57 -17.20
C LYS A 296 -5.61 6.30 -16.47
N ARG A 297 -6.71 6.42 -15.69
CA ARG A 297 -7.32 5.27 -15.04
C ARG A 297 -7.92 4.31 -16.09
N LEU A 298 -7.50 3.05 -16.02
CA LEU A 298 -8.02 1.95 -16.83
C LEU A 298 -9.21 1.29 -16.14
N TRP A 299 -9.05 0.94 -14.85
CA TRP A 299 -10.08 0.41 -14.00
C TRP A 299 -9.78 0.71 -12.53
N HIS A 300 -10.75 0.45 -11.66
CA HIS A 300 -10.57 0.43 -10.21
C HIS A 300 -11.41 -0.69 -9.60
N PHE A 301 -11.04 -1.10 -8.41
CA PHE A 301 -11.81 -2.02 -7.57
C PHE A 301 -11.80 -1.49 -6.14
N GLN A 302 -12.97 -1.15 -5.60
CA GLN A 302 -13.11 -0.67 -4.23
C GLN A 302 -13.31 -1.85 -3.29
N THR A 303 -12.50 -1.93 -2.22
CA THR A 303 -12.51 -3.03 -1.25
C THR A 303 -13.34 -2.74 -0.02
N VAL A 304 -13.68 -1.47 0.23
CA VAL A 304 -14.56 -1.02 1.31
C VAL A 304 -15.36 0.19 0.84
N HIS A 305 -16.69 0.11 0.93
CA HIS A 305 -17.58 1.22 0.66
C HIS A 305 -17.75 2.04 1.92
N HIS A 306 -17.60 3.36 1.84
CA HIS A 306 -17.81 4.28 2.97
C HIS A 306 -17.14 3.80 4.25
N ASP A 307 -15.81 3.78 4.26
CA ASP A 307 -15.02 3.19 5.34
C ASP A 307 -15.26 3.88 6.70
N LEU A 308 -15.53 3.07 7.72
CA LEU A 308 -15.71 3.46 9.12
C LEU A 308 -14.77 2.67 10.06
N TRP A 309 -13.72 2.02 9.53
CA TRP A 309 -12.89 1.04 10.25
C TRP A 309 -11.39 1.27 10.12
N ASP A 310 -10.96 2.22 9.26
CA ASP A 310 -9.54 2.38 8.89
C ASP A 310 -9.03 1.14 8.11
N TYR A 311 -9.84 0.63 7.17
CA TYR A 311 -9.54 -0.59 6.43
C TYR A 311 -8.82 -0.34 5.10
N ASP A 312 -7.67 0.30 5.19
CA ASP A 312 -6.78 0.61 4.07
C ASP A 312 -6.40 -0.58 3.21
N LEU A 313 -5.90 -0.26 2.02
CA LEU A 313 -5.03 -1.10 1.22
C LEU A 313 -3.56 -0.70 1.48
N PRO A 314 -2.89 -1.29 2.49
CA PRO A 314 -1.64 -0.75 3.03
C PRO A 314 -0.39 -1.21 2.27
N SER A 315 -0.53 -2.01 1.23
CA SER A 315 0.59 -2.58 0.47
C SER A 315 0.25 -2.77 -1.00
N PRO A 316 1.25 -2.76 -1.90
CA PRO A 316 1.02 -3.07 -3.31
C PRO A 316 0.66 -4.55 -3.49
N PRO A 317 -0.07 -4.91 -4.57
CA PRO A 317 -0.38 -6.29 -4.91
C PRO A 317 0.83 -7.05 -5.44
N SER A 318 0.76 -8.39 -5.43
CA SER A 318 1.67 -9.25 -6.22
C SER A 318 1.01 -9.67 -7.53
N LEU A 319 1.80 -9.68 -8.62
CA LEU A 319 1.34 -10.07 -9.96
C LEU A 319 1.88 -11.43 -10.35
N LEU A 320 1.01 -12.29 -10.88
CA LEU A 320 1.38 -13.62 -11.37
C LEU A 320 0.65 -13.92 -12.69
N ASP A 321 1.25 -14.78 -13.51
CA ASP A 321 0.59 -15.41 -14.65
C ASP A 321 0.37 -16.88 -14.30
N VAL A 322 -0.88 -17.32 -14.20
CA VAL A 322 -1.22 -18.67 -13.72
C VAL A 322 -2.24 -19.35 -14.64
N MET A 323 -2.14 -20.68 -14.73
CA MET A 323 -3.13 -21.48 -15.45
C MET A 323 -4.38 -21.69 -14.59
N ILE A 324 -5.53 -21.24 -15.07
CA ILE A 324 -6.86 -21.43 -14.46
C ILE A 324 -7.80 -21.96 -15.52
N GLY A 325 -8.40 -23.14 -15.30
CA GLY A 325 -9.31 -23.72 -16.27
C GLY A 325 -8.71 -23.96 -17.67
N GLY A 326 -7.41 -24.25 -17.74
CA GLY A 326 -6.69 -24.44 -19.01
C GLY A 326 -6.29 -23.15 -19.73
N GLN A 327 -6.55 -21.97 -19.17
CA GLN A 327 -6.19 -20.68 -19.75
C GLN A 327 -5.14 -19.98 -18.89
N LEU A 328 -4.20 -19.29 -19.53
CA LEU A 328 -3.24 -18.43 -18.83
C LEU A 328 -3.93 -17.12 -18.42
N VAL A 329 -4.11 -16.94 -17.12
CA VAL A 329 -4.79 -15.77 -16.54
C VAL A 329 -3.76 -14.86 -15.88
N PRO A 330 -3.69 -13.59 -16.28
CA PRO A 330 -2.87 -12.59 -15.62
C PRO A 330 -3.57 -12.15 -14.34
N VAL A 331 -3.15 -12.69 -13.18
CA VAL A 331 -3.75 -12.37 -11.89
C VAL A 331 -2.97 -11.31 -11.14
N LEU A 332 -3.68 -10.68 -10.22
CA LEU A 332 -3.19 -9.75 -9.23
C LEU A 332 -3.79 -10.18 -7.88
N ALA A 333 -2.96 -10.29 -6.84
CA ALA A 333 -3.38 -10.63 -5.49
C ALA A 333 -3.15 -9.42 -4.56
N GLN A 334 -4.24 -8.82 -4.09
CA GLN A 334 -4.24 -7.65 -3.20
C GLN A 334 -4.77 -8.03 -1.82
N THR A 335 -3.96 -7.81 -0.78
CA THR A 335 -4.41 -7.90 0.61
C THR A 335 -4.90 -6.55 1.14
N SER A 336 -5.77 -6.57 2.13
CA SER A 336 -6.33 -5.40 2.79
C SER A 336 -6.30 -5.57 4.31
N LYS A 337 -6.40 -4.46 5.04
CA LYS A 337 -6.63 -4.46 6.50
C LYS A 337 -7.90 -5.22 6.89
N THR A 338 -8.86 -5.38 5.97
CA THR A 338 -10.07 -6.21 6.18
C THR A 338 -9.80 -7.68 6.54
N GLY A 339 -8.57 -8.17 6.37
CA GLY A 339 -8.23 -9.58 6.53
C GLY A 339 -8.56 -10.44 5.31
N TYR A 340 -9.02 -9.84 4.22
CA TYR A 340 -9.28 -10.52 2.96
C TYR A 340 -8.15 -10.33 1.95
N MET A 341 -8.10 -11.24 0.96
CA MET A 341 -7.29 -11.12 -0.25
C MET A 341 -8.22 -11.11 -1.47
N TYR A 342 -8.08 -10.11 -2.30
CA TYR A 342 -8.81 -9.95 -3.56
C TYR A 342 -7.93 -10.43 -4.71
N VAL A 343 -8.37 -11.48 -5.39
CA VAL A 343 -7.67 -12.03 -6.57
C VAL A 343 -8.40 -11.55 -7.82
N LEU A 344 -7.77 -10.64 -8.55
CA LEU A 344 -8.36 -9.99 -9.71
C LEU A 344 -7.59 -10.33 -10.98
N ASN A 345 -8.27 -10.34 -12.13
CA ASN A 345 -7.60 -10.27 -13.42
C ASN A 345 -6.98 -8.87 -13.57
N ARG A 346 -5.65 -8.77 -13.62
CA ARG A 346 -4.97 -7.48 -13.56
C ARG A 346 -5.18 -6.59 -14.80
N VAL A 347 -5.64 -7.15 -15.90
CA VAL A 347 -5.94 -6.37 -17.12
C VAL A 347 -7.33 -5.74 -17.05
N THR A 348 -8.31 -6.46 -16.50
CA THR A 348 -9.73 -6.06 -16.54
C THR A 348 -10.28 -5.57 -15.22
N GLY A 349 -9.59 -5.81 -14.10
CA GLY A 349 -10.07 -5.54 -12.75
C GLY A 349 -11.16 -6.51 -12.27
N LYS A 350 -11.56 -7.49 -13.07
CA LYS A 350 -12.63 -8.43 -12.70
C LYS A 350 -12.12 -9.46 -11.68
N PRO A 351 -12.90 -9.74 -10.62
CA PRO A 351 -12.58 -10.81 -9.68
C PRO A 351 -12.49 -12.17 -10.36
N VAL A 352 -11.44 -12.95 -10.02
CA VAL A 352 -11.20 -14.28 -10.60
C VAL A 352 -12.15 -15.32 -9.99
N PHE A 353 -12.39 -15.23 -8.68
CA PHE A 353 -13.21 -16.19 -7.94
C PHE A 353 -14.56 -15.63 -7.48
N GLY A 354 -14.92 -14.42 -7.93
CA GLY A 354 -16.16 -13.75 -7.56
C GLY A 354 -16.06 -12.93 -6.27
N ILE A 355 -16.97 -11.97 -6.16
CA ILE A 355 -17.19 -11.11 -5.00
C ILE A 355 -18.68 -11.13 -4.68
N GLU A 356 -19.03 -11.16 -3.41
CA GLU A 356 -20.39 -11.03 -2.90
C GLU A 356 -20.54 -9.71 -2.15
N GLU A 357 -21.56 -8.93 -2.50
CA GLU A 357 -21.99 -7.80 -1.70
C GLU A 357 -22.76 -8.33 -0.48
N ARG A 358 -22.08 -8.41 0.67
CA ARG A 358 -22.67 -8.91 1.92
C ARG A 358 -23.23 -7.79 2.76
N ARG A 359 -24.43 -7.97 3.28
CA ARG A 359 -25.04 -7.03 4.23
C ARG A 359 -24.19 -6.90 5.49
N VAL A 360 -24.07 -5.67 6.00
CA VAL A 360 -23.35 -5.34 7.22
C VAL A 360 -24.24 -4.52 8.16
N SER A 361 -23.89 -4.49 9.45
CA SER A 361 -24.62 -3.73 10.45
C SER A 361 -24.52 -2.23 10.20
N LYS A 362 -25.63 -1.55 10.41
CA LYS A 362 -25.69 -0.09 10.32
C LYS A 362 -25.03 0.55 11.54
N SER A 363 -24.29 1.63 11.32
CA SER A 363 -23.79 2.48 12.40
C SER A 363 -24.92 3.16 13.16
N ASP A 364 -24.80 3.25 14.49
CA ASP A 364 -25.71 3.99 15.37
C ASP A 364 -25.18 5.39 15.75
N VAL A 365 -24.07 5.82 15.15
CA VAL A 365 -23.52 7.16 15.32
C VAL A 365 -24.48 8.19 14.69
N PRO A 366 -24.79 9.30 15.37
CA PRO A 366 -25.72 10.30 14.85
C PRO A 366 -25.31 10.82 13.46
N ASN A 367 -26.29 10.86 12.55
CA ASN A 367 -26.18 11.33 11.16
C ASN A 367 -25.28 10.47 10.25
N GLU A 368 -24.79 9.30 10.70
CA GLU A 368 -24.01 8.40 9.88
C GLU A 368 -24.89 7.68 8.84
N GLU A 369 -24.42 7.68 7.57
CA GLU A 369 -25.03 6.94 6.47
C GLU A 369 -24.09 5.80 6.01
N SER A 370 -23.92 4.78 6.86
CA SER A 370 -23.06 3.64 6.53
C SER A 370 -23.55 2.89 5.29
N SER A 371 -22.62 2.36 4.50
CA SER A 371 -22.97 1.48 3.37
C SER A 371 -23.73 0.25 3.87
N PRO A 372 -24.81 -0.18 3.19
CA PRO A 372 -25.59 -1.35 3.60
C PRO A 372 -24.88 -2.68 3.31
N THR A 373 -23.91 -2.69 2.43
CA THR A 373 -23.15 -3.88 2.03
C THR A 373 -21.67 -3.59 1.92
N GLN A 374 -20.87 -4.67 1.97
CA GLN A 374 -19.44 -4.62 1.72
C GLN A 374 -19.00 -5.76 0.80
N PRO A 375 -17.99 -5.54 -0.08
CA PRO A 375 -17.52 -6.53 -1.02
C PRO A 375 -16.65 -7.59 -0.34
N VAL A 376 -17.14 -8.81 -0.26
CA VAL A 376 -16.43 -9.94 0.35
C VAL A 376 -16.04 -10.94 -0.74
N PRO A 377 -14.77 -11.35 -0.84
CA PRO A 377 -14.36 -12.36 -1.81
C PRO A 377 -14.98 -13.72 -1.50
N VAL A 378 -15.45 -14.41 -2.57
CA VAL A 378 -15.93 -15.80 -2.46
C VAL A 378 -14.76 -16.72 -2.13
N LYS A 379 -13.61 -16.45 -2.77
CA LYS A 379 -12.32 -17.09 -2.52
C LYS A 379 -11.18 -16.08 -2.71
N PRO A 380 -10.08 -16.22 -1.95
CA PRO A 380 -9.89 -17.10 -0.79
C PRO A 380 -10.83 -16.71 0.36
N PRO A 381 -11.03 -17.60 1.37
CA PRO A 381 -11.70 -17.22 2.61
C PRO A 381 -10.88 -16.15 3.35
N ALA A 382 -11.44 -15.59 4.42
CA ALA A 382 -10.70 -14.64 5.27
C ALA A 382 -9.37 -15.25 5.73
N LEU A 383 -8.29 -14.49 5.58
CA LEU A 383 -6.92 -14.92 5.94
C LEU A 383 -6.62 -14.68 7.42
N ALA A 384 -7.35 -13.76 8.03
CA ALA A 384 -7.26 -13.39 9.44
C ALA A 384 -8.65 -13.50 10.08
N ARG A 385 -8.71 -13.40 11.39
CA ARG A 385 -9.98 -13.37 12.14
C ARG A 385 -10.78 -12.11 11.78
N VAL A 386 -12.05 -12.28 11.44
CA VAL A 386 -12.96 -11.18 11.01
C VAL A 386 -14.20 -11.04 11.88
N SER A 387 -14.28 -11.83 12.97
CA SER A 387 -15.36 -11.76 13.95
C SER A 387 -14.87 -12.21 15.32
N PHE A 388 -15.69 -12.00 16.35
CA PHE A 388 -15.38 -12.40 17.72
C PHE A 388 -16.63 -12.95 18.42
N LYS A 389 -16.44 -14.02 19.19
CA LYS A 389 -17.40 -14.56 20.12
C LYS A 389 -16.84 -14.55 21.53
N ALA A 390 -17.68 -14.40 22.53
CA ALA A 390 -17.24 -14.29 23.93
C ALA A 390 -16.41 -15.48 24.43
N ASP A 391 -16.61 -16.69 23.87
CA ASP A 391 -15.84 -17.88 24.21
C ASP A 391 -14.45 -17.92 23.55
N GLU A 392 -14.14 -16.96 22.67
CA GLU A 392 -12.82 -16.77 22.05
C GLU A 392 -11.86 -15.89 22.87
N ILE A 393 -12.28 -15.43 24.04
CA ILE A 393 -11.37 -14.78 25.01
C ILE A 393 -10.34 -15.80 25.53
N VAL A 394 -9.11 -15.33 25.76
CA VAL A 394 -8.02 -16.17 26.22
C VAL A 394 -8.36 -16.87 27.54
N ARG A 395 -7.98 -18.12 27.67
CA ARG A 395 -8.18 -18.96 28.88
C ARG A 395 -6.85 -19.17 29.60
N ALA A 396 -6.92 -19.52 30.89
CA ALA A 396 -5.73 -19.85 31.66
C ALA A 396 -4.88 -20.98 31.03
N SER A 397 -5.54 -21.93 30.37
CA SER A 397 -4.86 -23.01 29.62
C SER A 397 -4.14 -22.57 28.35
N ASP A 398 -4.53 -21.43 27.78
CA ASP A 398 -3.91 -20.89 26.56
C ASP A 398 -2.62 -20.11 26.90
N THR A 399 -2.54 -19.49 28.11
CA THR A 399 -1.42 -18.65 28.54
C THR A 399 -1.19 -18.75 30.06
N THR A 400 -1.74 -17.83 30.89
CA THR A 400 -1.69 -17.83 32.35
C THR A 400 -3.04 -17.47 32.95
N ALA A 401 -3.29 -17.87 34.20
CA ALA A 401 -4.52 -17.52 34.92
C ALA A 401 -4.66 -16.00 35.11
N GLU A 402 -3.56 -15.30 35.38
CA GLU A 402 -3.53 -13.85 35.57
C GLU A 402 -3.92 -13.11 34.28
N HIS A 403 -3.32 -13.49 33.15
CA HIS A 403 -3.66 -12.93 31.85
C HIS A 403 -5.14 -13.16 31.49
N ALA A 404 -5.64 -14.38 31.66
CA ALA A 404 -7.05 -14.70 31.40
C ALA A 404 -8.00 -13.86 32.29
N ALA A 405 -7.70 -13.75 33.58
CA ALA A 405 -8.49 -12.95 34.52
C ALA A 405 -8.50 -11.46 34.15
N PHE A 406 -7.34 -10.91 33.75
CA PHE A 406 -7.25 -9.53 33.27
C PHE A 406 -8.13 -9.29 32.03
N CYS A 407 -8.04 -10.17 31.03
CA CYS A 407 -8.79 -10.03 29.78
C CYS A 407 -10.29 -10.16 29.99
N GLN A 408 -10.72 -11.07 30.88
CA GLN A 408 -12.13 -11.20 31.27
C GLN A 408 -12.61 -9.92 31.96
N ALA A 409 -11.87 -9.40 32.93
CA ALA A 409 -12.19 -8.14 33.62
C ALA A 409 -12.19 -6.94 32.66
N LEU A 410 -11.33 -6.92 31.64
CA LEU A 410 -11.32 -5.87 30.62
C LEU A 410 -12.60 -5.91 29.77
N MET A 411 -13.06 -7.09 29.37
CA MET A 411 -14.33 -7.26 28.65
C MET A 411 -15.52 -6.79 29.50
N GLU A 412 -15.58 -7.18 30.76
CA GLU A 412 -16.66 -6.78 31.68
C GLU A 412 -16.69 -5.26 31.91
N ARG A 413 -15.55 -4.63 32.17
CA ARG A 413 -15.43 -3.18 32.32
C ARG A 413 -15.78 -2.42 31.04
N SER A 414 -15.62 -3.02 29.88
CA SER A 414 -16.02 -2.46 28.60
C SER A 414 -17.55 -2.52 28.36
N GLY A 415 -18.31 -3.14 29.26
CA GLY A 415 -19.75 -3.36 29.14
C GLY A 415 -20.11 -4.54 28.25
N GLY A 416 -19.21 -5.53 28.12
CA GLY A 416 -19.25 -6.55 27.11
C GLY A 416 -18.79 -6.02 25.74
N PHE A 417 -18.81 -6.90 24.74
CA PHE A 417 -18.42 -6.53 23.40
C PHE A 417 -19.55 -6.77 22.39
N HIS A 418 -19.86 -5.74 21.62
CA HIS A 418 -20.67 -5.86 20.44
C HIS A 418 -19.83 -6.26 19.24
N ASN A 419 -20.22 -7.33 18.54
CA ASN A 419 -19.64 -7.77 17.28
C ASN A 419 -20.67 -8.57 16.47
N ASP A 420 -21.04 -8.06 15.31
CA ASP A 420 -21.99 -8.69 14.37
C ASP A 420 -21.27 -9.39 13.21
N GLY A 421 -19.97 -9.65 13.34
CA GLY A 421 -19.14 -10.22 12.31
C GLY A 421 -18.29 -9.18 11.58
N PRO A 422 -17.90 -9.46 10.33
CA PRO A 422 -17.07 -8.54 9.53
C PRO A 422 -17.75 -7.17 9.40
N PHE A 423 -16.92 -6.11 9.43
CA PHE A 423 -17.40 -4.73 9.26
C PHE A 423 -18.44 -4.28 10.30
N THR A 424 -18.31 -4.74 11.55
CA THR A 424 -19.13 -4.21 12.67
C THR A 424 -18.71 -2.77 12.97
N PRO A 425 -19.59 -1.74 12.88
CA PRO A 425 -19.22 -0.38 13.22
C PRO A 425 -18.98 -0.20 14.72
N TYR A 426 -18.19 0.80 15.10
CA TYR A 426 -18.10 1.20 16.51
C TYR A 426 -19.42 1.73 17.00
N VAL A 427 -19.90 1.22 18.15
CA VAL A 427 -21.14 1.69 18.80
C VAL A 427 -21.00 3.14 19.24
N PHE A 428 -22.06 3.92 19.14
CA PHE A 428 -22.12 5.26 19.69
C PHE A 428 -22.32 5.21 21.21
N ARG A 429 -21.64 6.09 21.94
CA ARG A 429 -21.75 6.23 23.38
C ARG A 429 -21.74 7.70 23.79
N ASP A 430 -22.86 8.19 24.34
CA ASP A 430 -22.89 9.52 24.90
C ASP A 430 -22.15 9.60 26.27
N ALA A 431 -21.76 10.81 26.65
CA ALA A 431 -21.15 11.06 27.95
C ALA A 431 -22.08 10.61 29.10
N GLY A 432 -21.52 9.82 30.03
CA GLY A 432 -22.28 9.29 31.17
C GLY A 432 -23.19 8.09 30.86
N ALA A 433 -23.27 7.62 29.62
CA ALA A 433 -24.02 6.41 29.28
C ALA A 433 -23.34 5.14 29.86
N THR A 434 -24.16 4.10 30.05
CA THR A 434 -23.71 2.76 30.46
C THR A 434 -22.57 2.28 29.57
N ALA A 435 -21.57 1.60 30.15
CA ALA A 435 -20.46 1.05 29.41
C ALA A 435 -20.95 0.14 28.26
N ARG A 436 -20.43 0.39 27.07
CA ARG A 436 -20.76 -0.29 25.83
C ARG A 436 -19.59 -0.14 24.87
N SER A 437 -19.10 -1.21 24.29
CA SER A 437 -17.97 -1.17 23.37
C SER A 437 -18.16 -2.15 22.21
N THR A 438 -17.65 -1.81 21.04
CA THR A 438 -17.42 -2.76 19.95
C THR A 438 -16.08 -3.42 20.13
N ILE A 439 -15.96 -4.72 19.83
CA ILE A 439 -14.71 -5.35 19.50
C ILE A 439 -14.66 -5.55 17.99
N LEU A 440 -13.64 -4.98 17.36
CA LEU A 440 -13.43 -5.01 15.93
C LEU A 440 -12.37 -6.04 15.57
N PHE A 441 -12.69 -6.95 14.65
CA PHE A 441 -11.76 -7.87 14.01
C PHE A 441 -11.84 -7.75 12.48
N PRO A 442 -10.68 -7.61 11.80
CA PRO A 442 -9.40 -7.20 12.38
C PRO A 442 -9.49 -5.82 13.04
N GLY A 443 -8.61 -5.52 14.00
CA GLY A 443 -8.49 -4.18 14.56
C GLY A 443 -7.90 -3.18 13.55
N SER A 444 -7.61 -1.96 13.99
CA SER A 444 -7.08 -0.88 13.12
C SER A 444 -5.70 -1.16 12.52
N ILE A 445 -4.93 -2.08 13.10
CA ILE A 445 -3.70 -2.59 12.49
C ILE A 445 -4.02 -3.41 11.23
N GLY A 446 -5.18 -4.07 11.19
CA GLY A 446 -5.62 -4.89 10.07
C GLY A 446 -5.14 -6.33 10.11
N GLY A 447 -5.86 -7.20 9.41
CA GLY A 447 -5.51 -8.61 9.24
C GLY A 447 -4.26 -8.79 8.37
N ALA A 448 -4.05 -7.92 7.39
CA ALA A 448 -2.79 -7.73 6.67
C ALA A 448 -2.43 -6.26 6.67
N ASN A 449 -1.14 -5.93 6.65
CA ASN A 449 -0.67 -4.55 6.70
C ASN A 449 0.52 -4.37 5.74
N TRP A 450 1.31 -3.33 5.95
CA TRP A 450 2.43 -2.88 5.11
C TRP A 450 3.46 -3.98 4.77
N GLY A 451 3.54 -5.05 5.54
CA GLY A 451 4.34 -6.23 5.19
C GLY A 451 4.00 -6.78 3.81
N GLY A 452 2.73 -6.65 3.38
CA GLY A 452 2.27 -7.04 2.06
C GLY A 452 2.37 -8.54 1.80
N THR A 453 2.57 -8.88 0.53
CA THR A 453 2.64 -10.26 0.04
C THR A 453 4.00 -10.59 -0.56
N ALA A 454 4.38 -11.86 -0.53
CA ALA A 454 5.40 -12.44 -1.38
C ALA A 454 4.77 -13.51 -2.27
N ALA A 455 5.29 -13.71 -3.47
CA ALA A 455 4.69 -14.65 -4.42
C ALA A 455 5.74 -15.56 -5.05
N ASP A 456 5.42 -16.83 -5.19
CA ASP A 456 6.17 -17.77 -6.00
C ASP A 456 5.46 -17.99 -7.33
N PRO A 457 5.91 -17.39 -8.43
CA PRO A 457 5.26 -17.52 -9.73
C PRO A 457 5.28 -18.95 -10.28
N GLY A 458 6.31 -19.74 -9.95
CA GLY A 458 6.43 -21.14 -10.37
C GLY A 458 5.39 -22.03 -9.72
N LEU A 459 5.22 -21.89 -8.42
CA LEU A 459 4.23 -22.63 -7.65
C LEU A 459 2.82 -22.06 -7.78
N GLY A 460 2.66 -20.77 -8.11
CA GLY A 460 1.38 -20.07 -8.13
C GLY A 460 0.81 -19.83 -6.74
N TYR A 461 1.66 -19.61 -5.77
CA TYR A 461 1.32 -19.29 -4.40
C TYR A 461 1.63 -17.84 -4.06
N VAL A 462 0.78 -17.25 -3.25
CA VAL A 462 0.99 -15.95 -2.61
C VAL A 462 1.02 -16.16 -1.10
N PHE A 463 2.07 -15.66 -0.46
CA PHE A 463 2.31 -15.77 0.98
C PHE A 463 2.05 -14.43 1.63
N VAL A 464 1.39 -14.46 2.79
CA VAL A 464 1.10 -13.27 3.59
C VAL A 464 1.15 -13.62 5.08
N ASN A 465 1.80 -12.77 5.88
CA ASN A 465 1.66 -12.85 7.32
C ASN A 465 0.46 -12.00 7.76
N THR A 466 -0.37 -12.59 8.61
CA THR A 466 -1.58 -11.96 9.12
C THR A 466 -1.44 -11.64 10.59
N ASN A 467 -2.23 -10.64 11.04
CA ASN A 467 -2.38 -10.27 12.44
C ASN A 467 -3.80 -10.57 12.89
N ASP A 468 -3.95 -11.18 14.04
CA ASP A 468 -5.22 -11.37 14.71
C ASP A 468 -5.39 -10.43 15.91
N GLU A 469 -4.92 -9.19 15.77
CA GLU A 469 -5.09 -8.16 16.79
C GLU A 469 -6.48 -7.51 16.68
N ALA A 470 -7.17 -7.39 17.81
CA ALA A 470 -8.46 -6.69 17.90
C ALA A 470 -8.31 -5.26 18.40
N SER A 471 -9.23 -4.40 17.97
CA SER A 471 -9.45 -3.09 18.57
C SER A 471 -10.78 -3.05 19.33
N ILE A 472 -10.79 -2.42 20.53
CA ILE A 472 -11.99 -2.22 21.35
C ILE A 472 -12.27 -0.74 21.54
N GLY A 473 -13.55 -0.37 21.57
CA GLY A 473 -13.91 1.02 21.82
C GLY A 473 -15.32 1.39 21.40
N TRP A 474 -15.55 2.68 21.36
CA TRP A 474 -16.81 3.31 20.97
C TRP A 474 -16.53 4.62 20.25
N VAL A 475 -17.52 5.16 19.57
CA VAL A 475 -17.52 6.53 19.06
C VAL A 475 -18.28 7.43 20.02
N GLU A 476 -17.74 8.60 20.32
CA GLU A 476 -18.31 9.62 21.17
C GLU A 476 -18.20 11.00 20.55
N LYS A 477 -18.95 11.98 21.09
CA LYS A 477 -18.78 13.38 20.71
C LYS A 477 -17.38 13.86 21.03
N SER A 478 -16.77 14.54 20.09
CA SER A 478 -15.47 15.17 20.30
C SER A 478 -15.57 16.35 21.28
N PRO A 479 -14.47 16.71 21.97
CA PRO A 479 -14.42 17.94 22.75
C PRO A 479 -14.75 19.18 21.90
N ALA A 480 -15.25 20.23 22.54
CA ALA A 480 -15.51 21.50 21.88
C ALA A 480 -14.24 22.03 21.17
N GLY A 481 -14.40 22.50 19.94
CA GLY A 481 -13.28 22.99 19.11
C GLY A 481 -12.47 21.93 18.37
N ALA A 482 -12.84 20.65 18.50
CA ALA A 482 -12.21 19.60 17.69
C ALA A 482 -12.57 19.75 16.20
N ARG A 483 -11.67 19.31 15.34
CA ARG A 483 -11.82 19.37 13.86
C ARG A 483 -12.98 18.51 13.36
N VAL A 484 -13.25 17.38 14.04
CA VAL A 484 -14.33 16.44 13.70
C VAL A 484 -15.29 16.31 14.88
N PRO A 485 -16.62 16.23 14.66
CA PRO A 485 -17.62 16.23 15.73
C PRO A 485 -17.64 14.93 16.55
N PHE A 486 -17.12 13.83 16.00
CA PHE A 486 -17.06 12.54 16.66
C PHE A 486 -15.66 11.96 16.59
N ARG A 487 -15.28 11.19 17.61
CA ARG A 487 -14.00 10.50 17.69
C ARG A 487 -14.15 9.10 18.26
N ARG A 488 -13.24 8.20 17.91
CA ARG A 488 -13.10 6.93 18.62
C ARG A 488 -12.48 7.16 20.00
N ASN A 489 -12.98 6.44 21.00
CA ASN A 489 -12.41 6.36 22.33
C ASN A 489 -12.39 4.91 22.81
N SER A 490 -11.60 4.59 23.84
CA SER A 490 -11.46 3.25 24.38
C SER A 490 -11.09 3.30 25.86
N ILE A 491 -11.49 2.27 26.61
CA ILE A 491 -11.12 2.10 28.01
C ILE A 491 -9.62 1.86 28.21
N VAL A 492 -8.94 1.36 27.16
CA VAL A 492 -7.48 1.07 27.17
C VAL A 492 -6.64 2.22 26.60
N GLY A 493 -7.26 3.38 26.38
CA GLY A 493 -6.57 4.56 25.85
C GLY A 493 -6.41 4.58 24.33
N PRO A 494 -5.50 5.41 23.79
CA PRO A 494 -5.46 5.74 22.35
C PRO A 494 -5.19 4.57 21.42
N THR A 495 -4.46 3.55 21.86
CA THR A 495 -4.16 2.38 21.03
C THR A 495 -5.38 1.52 20.75
N SER A 496 -6.39 1.57 21.63
CA SER A 496 -7.62 0.77 21.56
C SER A 496 -7.42 -0.74 21.42
N ARG A 497 -6.23 -1.27 21.73
CA ARG A 497 -5.91 -2.68 21.54
C ARG A 497 -6.53 -3.57 22.63
N PHE A 498 -7.11 -4.68 22.22
CA PHE A 498 -7.61 -5.71 23.15
C PHE A 498 -6.45 -6.60 23.62
N GLN A 499 -5.71 -6.10 24.61
CA GLN A 499 -4.48 -6.76 25.09
C GLN A 499 -4.20 -6.46 26.56
N TRP A 500 -3.42 -7.36 27.17
CA TRP A 500 -2.78 -7.16 28.48
C TRP A 500 -1.34 -6.68 28.26
N ALA A 501 -0.98 -5.56 28.85
CA ALA A 501 0.38 -5.07 28.89
C ALA A 501 0.91 -5.29 30.31
N GLU A 502 2.07 -5.91 30.44
CA GLU A 502 2.80 -5.98 31.71
C GLU A 502 3.33 -4.57 32.01
N GLY A 503 2.79 -3.93 33.08
CA GLY A 503 3.05 -2.52 33.37
C GLY A 503 1.77 -1.72 33.60
N ASP A 504 1.75 -0.42 33.35
CA ASP A 504 0.54 0.40 33.52
C ASP A 504 -0.40 0.18 32.31
N PRO A 505 -1.54 -0.53 32.51
CA PRO A 505 -2.50 -0.79 31.45
C PRO A 505 -3.14 0.49 30.87
N ARG A 506 -2.94 1.66 31.52
CA ARG A 506 -3.47 2.95 31.08
C ARG A 506 -2.59 3.60 30.01
N THR A 507 -1.32 3.24 29.94
CA THR A 507 -0.40 3.87 28.98
C THR A 507 -0.39 3.20 27.62
N GLY A 508 -0.78 1.92 27.51
CA GLY A 508 -0.87 1.17 26.26
C GLY A 508 0.41 1.24 25.41
N ASN A 509 1.53 1.58 26.03
CA ASN A 509 2.74 1.97 25.32
C ASN A 509 3.60 0.74 25.01
N ILE A 510 3.15 -0.04 24.04
CA ILE A 510 3.86 -1.22 23.54
C ILE A 510 5.12 -0.82 22.78
N MET A 511 5.22 0.41 22.35
CA MET A 511 6.40 0.95 21.67
C MET A 511 7.61 1.05 22.59
N GLY A 512 7.45 0.81 23.90
CA GLY A 512 8.49 0.87 24.93
C GLY A 512 9.15 -0.47 25.30
N GLY A 513 8.85 -1.56 24.60
CA GLY A 513 9.49 -2.86 24.88
C GLY A 513 8.76 -3.71 25.91
N GLU A 514 7.60 -3.31 26.37
CA GLU A 514 6.73 -4.11 27.24
C GLU A 514 6.01 -5.19 26.44
N ARG A 515 5.97 -6.41 26.95
CA ARG A 515 5.32 -7.55 26.30
C ARG A 515 3.80 -7.41 26.44
N GLY A 516 3.13 -6.95 25.37
CA GLY A 516 1.68 -7.00 25.28
C GLY A 516 1.22 -8.40 24.82
N TRP A 517 0.34 -9.03 25.57
CA TRP A 517 -0.31 -10.28 25.18
C TRP A 517 -1.74 -9.99 24.77
N LEU A 518 -2.13 -10.49 23.58
CA LEU A 518 -3.47 -10.27 23.07
C LEU A 518 -4.49 -11.05 23.88
N CYS A 519 -5.66 -10.46 24.09
CA CYS A 519 -6.71 -11.03 24.95
C CYS A 519 -7.63 -12.04 24.25
N GLN A 520 -7.54 -12.18 22.94
CA GLN A 520 -8.19 -13.31 22.24
C GLN A 520 -7.30 -14.55 22.27
N ARG A 521 -7.92 -15.71 22.11
CA ARG A 521 -7.20 -16.99 22.04
C ARG A 521 -6.24 -17.02 20.85
N PRO A 522 -5.04 -17.61 21.01
CA PRO A 522 -4.11 -17.81 19.90
C PRO A 522 -4.71 -18.75 18.81
N PRO A 523 -4.15 -18.71 17.57
CA PRO A 523 -2.96 -18.00 17.17
C PRO A 523 -3.19 -16.50 17.04
N TRP A 524 -2.14 -15.70 17.29
CA TRP A 524 -2.19 -14.24 17.22
C TRP A 524 -1.68 -13.68 15.89
N GLY A 525 -1.31 -14.55 15.00
CA GLY A 525 -0.89 -14.29 13.63
C GLY A 525 -0.53 -15.59 12.93
N ASN A 526 -0.61 -15.58 11.62
CA ASN A 526 -0.33 -16.73 10.77
C ASN A 526 0.52 -16.32 9.58
N LEU A 527 1.32 -17.26 9.09
CA LEU A 527 1.84 -17.21 7.73
C LEU A 527 0.90 -18.04 6.85
N VAL A 528 0.17 -17.37 5.97
CA VAL A 528 -0.83 -17.98 5.11
C VAL A 528 -0.29 -18.11 3.70
N ALA A 529 -0.47 -19.28 3.08
CA ALA A 529 -0.18 -19.52 1.67
C ALA A 529 -1.49 -19.69 0.90
N VAL A 530 -1.72 -18.86 -0.12
CA VAL A 530 -2.90 -18.92 -0.98
C VAL A 530 -2.51 -19.43 -2.35
N ASN A 531 -3.13 -20.50 -2.82
CA ASN A 531 -3.01 -20.97 -4.19
C ASN A 531 -3.89 -20.08 -5.10
N VAL A 532 -3.30 -19.18 -5.86
CA VAL A 532 -4.07 -18.26 -6.72
C VAL A 532 -4.65 -18.90 -7.98
N ARG A 533 -4.40 -20.22 -8.21
CA ARG A 533 -5.08 -20.97 -9.27
C ARG A 533 -6.45 -21.48 -8.84
N THR A 534 -6.65 -21.72 -7.54
CA THR A 534 -7.87 -22.31 -6.98
C THR A 534 -8.58 -21.41 -5.98
N GLY A 535 -7.86 -20.42 -5.44
CA GLY A 535 -8.34 -19.55 -4.35
C GLY A 535 -8.36 -20.24 -2.98
N ASP A 536 -7.73 -21.38 -2.82
CA ASP A 536 -7.70 -22.13 -1.55
C ASP A 536 -6.46 -21.77 -0.72
N ILE A 537 -6.59 -21.84 0.59
CA ILE A 537 -5.47 -21.76 1.54
C ILE A 537 -4.81 -23.16 1.58
N ALA A 538 -3.46 -23.20 1.50
CA ALA A 538 -2.66 -24.43 1.52
C ALA A 538 -2.34 -24.88 2.95
#